data_c2d30352653a704428c518337f1c9380
#
_entry.id   c2d30352653a704428c518337f1c9380
#
_cell.length_a   1.000
_cell.length_b   1.000
_cell.length_c   1.000
_cell.angle_alpha   90.00
_cell.angle_beta   90.00
_cell.angle_gamma   90.00
#
_symmetry.space_group_name_H-M   'P 1'
#
loop_
_entity.id
_entity.type
_entity.pdbx_description
1 polymer ?
#
loop_
_entity_poly.entity_id
_entity_poly.type
_entity_poly.pdbx_seq_one_letter_code
_entity_poly.pdbx_strand_id
1 'polypeptide(L)'
;EVGAMITQAAYRHGVDPSLARAVAWQESRWSQSALSHAGAIGVMQLMPETARWFGPAVLGRRINPRHLGDNVEAGVAYIGWLLSQTRNERLAVGSYYQGLRTTRTRGFYEDTKDYVASVMSFRGSV
;
A
#
# COMPACT_ATOMS: atom_id res chain seq x y z
N GLU A 1 6.59 -0.61 -17.32
CA GLU A 1 6.30 0.71 -16.82
C GLU A 1 5.53 0.59 -15.50
N VAL A 2 5.83 1.45 -14.53
CA VAL A 2 5.38 1.26 -13.14
C VAL A 2 3.86 1.30 -13.01
N GLY A 3 3.21 2.27 -13.64
CA GLY A 3 1.75 2.37 -13.57
C GLY A 3 1.04 1.12 -14.08
N ALA A 4 1.52 0.55 -15.17
CA ALA A 4 0.96 -0.69 -15.71
C ALA A 4 1.21 -1.87 -14.75
N MET A 5 2.37 -1.93 -14.11
CA MET A 5 2.66 -2.97 -13.12
C MET A 5 1.69 -2.90 -11.93
N ILE A 6 1.40 -1.69 -11.46
CA ILE A 6 0.45 -1.49 -10.36
C ILE A 6 -0.95 -1.98 -10.78
N THR A 7 -1.39 -1.58 -11.99
CA THR A 7 -2.69 -1.98 -12.52
C THR A 7 -2.81 -3.51 -12.62
N GLN A 8 -1.77 -4.16 -13.14
CA GLN A 8 -1.77 -5.63 -13.26
C GLN A 8 -1.80 -6.32 -11.90
N ALA A 9 -1.01 -5.83 -10.95
CA ALA A 9 -1.02 -6.37 -9.59
C ALA A 9 -2.40 -6.17 -8.93
N ALA A 10 -3.04 -5.04 -9.17
CA ALA A 10 -4.38 -4.77 -8.65
C ALA A 10 -5.38 -5.82 -9.16
N TYR A 11 -5.36 -6.13 -10.45
CA TYR A 11 -6.24 -7.18 -10.99
C TYR A 11 -5.94 -8.54 -10.36
N ARG A 12 -4.66 -8.89 -10.16
CA ARG A 12 -4.29 -10.17 -9.56
C ARG A 12 -4.80 -10.32 -8.12
N HIS A 13 -4.87 -9.21 -7.39
CA HIS A 13 -5.22 -9.22 -5.96
C HIS A 13 -6.62 -8.68 -5.66
N GLY A 14 -7.44 -8.48 -6.69
CA GLY A 14 -8.82 -8.04 -6.51
C GLY A 14 -8.95 -6.64 -5.92
N VAL A 15 -7.98 -5.77 -6.16
CA VAL A 15 -8.00 -4.38 -5.73
C VAL A 15 -8.40 -3.50 -6.91
N ASP A 16 -9.23 -2.50 -6.66
CA ASP A 16 -9.56 -1.51 -7.70
C ASP A 16 -8.26 -0.84 -8.16
N PRO A 17 -7.92 -0.90 -9.47
CA PRO A 17 -6.68 -0.28 -9.96
C PRO A 17 -6.57 1.21 -9.63
N SER A 18 -7.68 1.95 -9.66
CA SER A 18 -7.64 3.38 -9.33
C SER A 18 -7.20 3.61 -7.88
N LEU A 19 -7.60 2.73 -6.98
CA LEU A 19 -7.19 2.80 -5.57
C LEU A 19 -5.71 2.46 -5.40
N ALA A 20 -5.26 1.36 -5.98
CA ALA A 20 -3.86 0.93 -5.88
C ALA A 20 -2.92 1.99 -6.48
N ARG A 21 -3.27 2.54 -7.64
CA ARG A 21 -2.49 3.58 -8.30
C ARG A 21 -2.43 4.85 -7.45
N ALA A 22 -3.54 5.22 -6.82
CA ALA A 22 -3.61 6.41 -5.97
C ALA A 22 -2.77 6.25 -4.69
N VAL A 23 -2.82 5.09 -4.05
CA VAL A 23 -1.97 4.82 -2.88
C VAL A 23 -0.50 4.92 -3.26
N ALA A 24 -0.09 4.27 -4.33
CA ALA A 24 1.30 4.31 -4.79
C ALA A 24 1.73 5.73 -5.16
N TRP A 25 0.84 6.51 -5.76
CA TRP A 25 1.14 7.91 -6.10
C TRP A 25 1.35 8.76 -4.85
N GLN A 26 0.48 8.59 -3.86
CA GLN A 26 0.63 9.26 -2.57
C GLN A 26 1.95 8.90 -1.90
N GLU A 27 2.32 7.61 -1.95
CA GLU A 27 3.50 7.12 -1.24
C GLU A 27 4.81 7.60 -1.85
N SER A 28 4.94 7.52 -3.16
CA SER A 28 6.26 7.71 -3.79
C SER A 28 6.20 8.42 -5.14
N ARG A 29 5.05 8.76 -5.65
CA ARG A 29 4.82 9.19 -7.04
C ARG A 29 5.38 8.14 -8.02
N TRP A 30 5.20 6.87 -7.64
CA TRP A 30 5.61 5.68 -8.41
C TRP A 30 7.12 5.55 -8.57
N SER A 31 7.91 6.04 -7.61
CA SER A 31 9.37 5.99 -7.66
C SER A 31 9.93 4.85 -6.81
N GLN A 32 10.60 3.88 -7.46
CA GLN A 32 11.23 2.78 -6.73
C GLN A 32 12.46 3.25 -5.95
N SER A 33 13.05 4.38 -6.30
CA SER A 33 14.20 4.93 -5.56
C SER A 33 13.78 5.68 -4.29
N ALA A 34 12.48 5.87 -4.05
CA ALA A 34 12.02 6.58 -2.87
C ALA A 34 12.35 5.78 -1.59
N LEU A 35 12.87 6.49 -0.60
CA LEU A 35 13.20 5.93 0.71
C LEU A 35 12.83 6.97 1.76
N SER A 36 11.92 6.63 2.68
CA SER A 36 11.51 7.57 3.71
C SER A 36 12.49 7.60 4.88
N HIS A 37 12.39 8.64 5.72
CA HIS A 37 13.19 8.74 6.95
C HIS A 37 12.96 7.53 7.88
N ALA A 38 11.75 6.99 7.89
CA ALA A 38 11.42 5.84 8.73
C ALA A 38 11.87 4.50 8.11
N GLY A 39 12.38 4.52 6.87
CA GLY A 39 12.87 3.31 6.21
C GLY A 39 11.88 2.64 5.28
N ALA A 40 10.77 3.28 4.94
CA ALA A 40 9.83 2.77 3.94
C ALA A 40 10.48 2.82 2.55
N ILE A 41 10.27 1.77 1.75
CA ILE A 41 11.04 1.51 0.54
C ILE A 41 10.14 1.48 -0.69
N GLY A 42 10.53 2.21 -1.73
CA GLY A 42 10.10 2.02 -3.10
C GLY A 42 8.72 2.55 -3.44
N VAL A 43 8.18 2.07 -4.55
CA VAL A 43 6.91 2.52 -5.11
C VAL A 43 5.78 2.51 -4.09
N MET A 44 5.67 1.42 -3.33
CA MET A 44 4.59 1.22 -2.38
C MET A 44 4.97 1.63 -0.95
N GLN A 45 6.19 2.12 -0.75
CA GLN A 45 6.71 2.52 0.57
C GLN A 45 6.51 1.44 1.61
N LEU A 46 6.99 0.23 1.30
CA LEU A 46 6.93 -0.91 2.21
C LEU A 46 7.99 -0.79 3.29
N MET A 47 7.56 -0.96 4.53
CA MET A 47 8.50 -1.14 5.63
C MET A 47 9.12 -2.53 5.53
N PRO A 48 10.44 -2.67 5.80
CA PRO A 48 11.09 -4.00 5.80
C PRO A 48 10.39 -5.01 6.70
N GLU A 49 9.89 -4.55 7.84
CA GLU A 49 9.16 -5.38 8.79
C GLU A 49 7.87 -5.95 8.19
N THR A 50 7.11 -5.11 7.49
CA THR A 50 5.90 -5.55 6.79
C THR A 50 6.24 -6.59 5.74
N ALA A 51 7.27 -6.36 4.93
CA ALA A 51 7.70 -7.31 3.90
C ALA A 51 8.08 -8.66 4.52
N ARG A 52 8.77 -8.64 5.67
CA ARG A 52 9.23 -9.87 6.33
C ARG A 52 8.09 -10.77 6.80
N TRP A 53 6.99 -10.18 7.32
CA TRP A 53 5.88 -11.02 7.79
C TRP A 53 4.86 -11.29 6.69
N PHE A 54 4.56 -10.28 5.88
CA PHE A 54 3.48 -10.38 4.87
C PHE A 54 3.85 -11.33 3.74
N GLY A 55 5.10 -11.29 3.28
CA GLY A 55 5.55 -12.16 2.21
C GLY A 55 5.32 -13.63 2.55
N PRO A 56 5.96 -14.17 3.59
CA PRO A 56 5.77 -15.58 3.95
C PRO A 56 4.35 -15.92 4.39
N ALA A 57 3.72 -15.06 5.21
CA ALA A 57 2.43 -15.38 5.81
C ALA A 57 1.27 -15.30 4.84
N VAL A 58 1.29 -14.36 3.91
CA VAL A 58 0.15 -14.08 3.03
C VAL A 58 0.45 -14.44 1.58
N LEU A 59 1.63 -14.10 1.08
CA LEU A 59 1.99 -14.38 -0.31
C LEU A 59 2.67 -15.74 -0.51
N GLY A 60 3.06 -16.40 0.59
CA GLY A 60 3.70 -17.72 0.53
C GLY A 60 5.13 -17.69 0.02
N ARG A 61 5.79 -16.52 0.01
CA ARG A 61 7.17 -16.39 -0.43
C ARG A 61 7.85 -15.18 0.19
N ARG A 62 9.17 -15.19 0.15
CA ARG A 62 9.96 -14.03 0.58
C ARG A 62 9.77 -12.87 -0.38
N ILE A 63 9.69 -11.67 0.17
CA ILE A 63 9.59 -10.42 -0.58
C ILE A 63 10.84 -9.59 -0.34
N ASN A 64 11.46 -9.14 -1.43
CA ASN A 64 12.52 -8.14 -1.37
C ASN A 64 11.94 -6.77 -1.74
N PRO A 65 11.70 -5.89 -0.76
CA PRO A 65 11.07 -4.59 -1.05
C PRO A 65 11.93 -3.68 -1.94
N ARG A 66 13.22 -3.96 -2.06
CA ARG A 66 14.11 -3.19 -2.95
C ARG A 66 13.98 -3.60 -4.41
N HIS A 67 13.35 -4.74 -4.68
CA HIS A 67 13.09 -5.21 -6.03
C HIS A 67 11.73 -4.66 -6.48
N LEU A 68 11.71 -3.98 -7.63
CA LEU A 68 10.50 -3.28 -8.11
C LEU A 68 9.29 -4.21 -8.19
N GLY A 69 9.43 -5.35 -8.83
CA GLY A 69 8.31 -6.30 -8.97
C GLY A 69 7.77 -6.77 -7.63
N ASP A 70 8.65 -7.14 -6.71
CA ASP A 70 8.25 -7.58 -5.36
C ASP A 70 7.59 -6.44 -4.58
N ASN A 71 8.12 -5.23 -4.71
CA ASN A 71 7.58 -4.06 -4.02
C ASN A 71 6.14 -3.80 -4.43
N VAL A 72 5.90 -3.73 -5.74
CA VAL A 72 4.56 -3.47 -6.27
C VAL A 72 3.61 -4.62 -5.90
N GLU A 73 4.04 -5.86 -6.10
CA GLU A 73 3.21 -7.02 -5.80
C GLU A 73 2.79 -7.04 -4.33
N ALA A 74 3.75 -6.91 -3.43
CA ALA A 74 3.48 -6.98 -1.99
C ALA A 74 2.66 -5.79 -1.50
N GLY A 75 2.95 -4.59 -1.99
CA GLY A 75 2.20 -3.41 -1.58
C GLY A 75 0.73 -3.46 -2.00
N VAL A 76 0.47 -3.86 -3.24
CA VAL A 76 -0.90 -3.99 -3.74
C VAL A 76 -1.63 -5.13 -3.01
N ALA A 77 -0.96 -6.27 -2.83
CA ALA A 77 -1.54 -7.39 -2.07
C ALA A 77 -1.85 -6.98 -0.63
N TYR A 78 -1.02 -6.14 -0.02
CA TYR A 78 -1.25 -5.64 1.32
C TYR A 78 -2.51 -4.77 1.39
N ILE A 79 -2.74 -3.91 0.39
CA ILE A 79 -4.00 -3.16 0.28
C ILE A 79 -5.18 -4.14 0.23
N GLY A 80 -5.10 -5.16 -0.60
CA GLY A 80 -6.14 -6.19 -0.72
C GLY A 80 -6.40 -6.90 0.60
N TRP A 81 -5.34 -7.25 1.33
CA TRP A 81 -5.46 -7.87 2.64
C TRP A 81 -6.15 -6.94 3.63
N LEU A 82 -5.77 -5.66 3.65
CA LEU A 82 -6.41 -4.67 4.52
C LEU A 82 -7.90 -4.48 4.18
N LEU A 83 -8.25 -4.51 2.90
CA LEU A 83 -9.65 -4.45 2.48
C LEU A 83 -10.43 -5.67 3.02
N SER A 84 -9.82 -6.86 2.99
CA SER A 84 -10.46 -8.07 3.52
C SER A 84 -10.64 -8.01 5.03
N GLN A 85 -9.74 -7.34 5.74
CA GLN A 85 -9.77 -7.22 7.19
C GLN A 85 -10.73 -6.13 7.67
N THR A 86 -10.84 -5.04 6.94
CA THR A 86 -11.64 -3.87 7.36
C THR A 86 -13.02 -3.81 6.70
N ARG A 87 -13.14 -4.36 5.49
CA ARG A 87 -14.33 -4.28 4.64
C ARG A 87 -14.79 -2.83 4.39
N ASN A 88 -13.82 -1.91 4.37
CA ASN A 88 -14.09 -0.49 4.19
C ASN A 88 -12.85 0.16 3.56
N GLU A 89 -13.03 0.81 2.41
CA GLU A 89 -11.89 1.39 1.68
C GLU A 89 -11.14 2.44 2.49
N ARG A 90 -11.86 3.33 3.14
CA ARG A 90 -11.21 4.40 3.92
C ARG A 90 -10.41 3.82 5.08
N LEU A 91 -10.98 2.83 5.77
CA LEU A 91 -10.28 2.16 6.87
C LEU A 91 -9.04 1.41 6.37
N ALA A 92 -9.14 0.75 5.20
CA ALA A 92 -8.00 0.05 4.62
C ALA A 92 -6.89 1.02 4.23
N VAL A 93 -7.23 2.13 3.59
CA VAL A 93 -6.26 3.15 3.18
C VAL A 93 -5.57 3.77 4.40
N GLY A 94 -6.33 4.14 5.41
CA GLY A 94 -5.75 4.68 6.65
C GLY A 94 -4.88 3.67 7.37
N SER A 95 -5.27 2.40 7.35
CA SER A 95 -4.49 1.31 7.96
C SER A 95 -3.19 1.04 7.21
N TYR A 96 -3.16 1.29 5.90
CA TYR A 96 -1.91 1.23 5.13
C TYR A 96 -0.89 2.22 5.70
N TYR A 97 -1.34 3.38 6.12
CA TYR A 97 -0.50 4.45 6.65
C TYR A 97 -0.13 4.24 8.12
N GLN A 98 -1.12 4.02 8.98
CA GLN A 98 -0.90 4.00 10.44
C GLN A 98 -0.90 2.60 11.06
N GLY A 99 -1.21 1.56 10.28
CA GLY A 99 -1.29 0.18 10.75
C GLY A 99 -2.70 -0.22 11.15
N LEU A 100 -3.03 -1.49 10.89
CA LEU A 100 -4.37 -2.03 11.17
C LEU A 100 -4.69 -2.02 12.67
N ARG A 101 -3.73 -2.42 13.49
CA ARG A 101 -3.93 -2.46 14.94
C ARG A 101 -4.28 -1.08 15.50
N THR A 102 -3.55 -0.06 15.08
CA THR A 102 -3.80 1.32 15.50
C THR A 102 -5.19 1.77 15.05
N THR A 103 -5.57 1.47 13.81
CA THR A 103 -6.90 1.79 13.32
C THR A 103 -7.99 1.16 14.19
N ARG A 104 -7.83 -0.11 14.53
CA ARG A 104 -8.82 -0.86 15.33
C ARG A 104 -8.91 -0.38 16.77
N THR A 105 -7.79 0.04 17.36
CA THR A 105 -7.76 0.39 18.79
C THR A 105 -7.94 1.88 19.05
N ARG A 106 -7.56 2.75 18.10
CA ARG A 106 -7.55 4.19 18.32
C ARG A 106 -8.29 5.01 17.28
N GLY A 107 -8.68 4.40 16.15
CA GLY A 107 -9.23 5.14 15.02
C GLY A 107 -8.15 5.95 14.32
N PHE A 108 -8.55 6.88 13.45
CA PHE A 108 -7.60 7.67 12.67
C PHE A 108 -7.05 8.84 13.45
N TYR A 109 -5.72 8.98 13.43
CA TYR A 109 -5.05 10.22 13.81
C TYR A 109 -5.32 11.31 12.77
N GLU A 110 -5.06 12.57 13.11
CA GLU A 110 -5.33 13.69 12.19
C GLU A 110 -4.53 13.58 10.90
N ASP A 111 -3.25 13.23 10.98
CA ASP A 111 -2.43 13.05 9.78
C ASP A 111 -2.91 11.87 8.92
N THR A 112 -3.48 10.85 9.52
CA THR A 112 -4.07 9.73 8.78
C THR A 112 -5.31 10.16 8.02
N LYS A 113 -6.14 11.02 8.61
CA LYS A 113 -7.30 11.59 7.90
C LYS A 113 -6.86 12.38 6.67
N ASP A 114 -5.80 13.16 6.80
CA ASP A 114 -5.23 13.91 5.67
C ASP A 114 -4.69 12.97 4.60
N TYR A 115 -3.99 11.91 5.01
CA TYR A 115 -3.49 10.89 4.10
C TYR A 115 -4.63 10.25 3.30
N VAL A 116 -5.69 9.82 3.97
CA VAL A 116 -6.86 9.20 3.31
C VAL A 116 -7.49 10.18 2.32
N ALA A 117 -7.70 11.42 2.71
CA ALA A 117 -8.28 12.43 1.83
C ALA A 117 -7.41 12.64 0.59
N SER A 118 -6.09 12.68 0.76
CA SER A 118 -5.14 12.84 -0.34
C SER A 118 -5.19 11.66 -1.31
N VAL A 119 -5.15 10.43 -0.79
CA VAL A 119 -5.27 9.23 -1.63
C VAL A 119 -6.56 9.26 -2.44
N MET A 120 -7.68 9.52 -1.78
CA MET A 120 -8.98 9.54 -2.47
C MET A 120 -9.04 10.63 -3.54
N SER A 121 -8.35 11.76 -3.34
CA SER A 121 -8.31 12.84 -4.33
C SER A 121 -7.56 12.44 -5.59
N PHE A 122 -6.62 11.50 -5.50
CA PHE A 122 -5.85 11.03 -6.66
C PHE A 122 -6.57 9.95 -7.47
N ARG A 123 -7.60 9.32 -6.93
CA ARG A 123 -8.30 8.24 -7.63
C ARG A 123 -8.86 8.76 -8.95
N GLY A 124 -8.54 8.05 -10.03
CA GLY A 124 -8.97 8.40 -11.38
C GLY A 124 -8.16 9.51 -12.03
N SER A 125 -7.24 10.15 -11.29
CA SER A 125 -6.40 11.23 -11.81
C SER A 125 -4.99 10.76 -12.18
N VAL A 126 -4.60 9.57 -11.74
CA VAL A 126 -3.24 9.05 -11.98
C VAL A 126 -3.26 7.66 -12.59
#